data_93768d5e10c5c25bb6e0465fe1ea0df9
#
_entry.id   93768d5e10c5c25bb6e0465fe1ea0df9
#
_cell.length_a   1.000
_cell.length_b   1.000
_cell.length_c   1.000
_cell.angle_alpha   90.00
_cell.angle_beta   90.00
_cell.angle_gamma   90.00
#
_symmetry.space_group_name_H-M   'P 1'
#
loop_
_entity.id
_entity.type
_entity.pdbx_description
1 polymer ?
#
loop_
_entity_poly.entity_id
_entity_poly.type
_entity_poly.pdbx_seq_one_letter_code
_entity_poly.pdbx_strand_id
1 'polypeptide(L)'
;SIGEPGTQLTLRTFHAGGVAGNAAANAAIVAKNDCKIEFDELRTVPFVDDNDGMNVECQMVVSRLAEVRFVDPNTGIALSSQNVPYGSSLYFKHGDVVKKDDVIARWDPFNAVIVSEYAGKLRFNSVIEGKTFRAETDDTTGLTEKIIIDSKDRALVPTCDVVGDDGEVLGTYYFP
;
A
#
# COMPACT_ATOMS: atom_id res chain seq x y z
N SER A 1 3.91 -5.32 19.71
CA SER A 1 2.79 -6.02 20.36
C SER A 1 1.70 -6.36 19.36
N ILE A 2 0.93 -7.39 19.67
CA ILE A 2 -0.12 -7.92 18.78
C ILE A 2 -1.29 -6.94 18.61
N GLY A 3 -1.42 -5.92 19.41
CA GLY A 3 -2.47 -4.91 19.33
C GLY A 3 -2.12 -3.65 18.56
N GLU A 4 -0.98 -3.60 17.91
CA GLU A 4 -0.55 -2.43 17.19
C GLU A 4 -0.98 -2.44 15.72
N PRO A 5 -1.10 -1.24 15.06
CA PRO A 5 -1.47 -1.16 13.67
C PRO A 5 -0.57 -2.03 12.79
N GLY A 6 -1.11 -2.62 11.74
CA GLY A 6 -0.40 -3.51 10.81
C GLY A 6 0.84 -2.93 10.14
N THR A 7 1.09 -1.63 10.28
CA THR A 7 2.32 -0.94 9.85
C THR A 7 3.60 -1.48 10.51
N GLN A 8 3.49 -2.26 11.59
CA GLN A 8 4.64 -2.91 12.21
C GLN A 8 5.04 -4.24 11.57
N LEU A 9 4.22 -4.78 10.71
CA LEU A 9 4.53 -5.97 9.91
C LEU A 9 4.91 -5.54 8.50
N THR A 10 6.10 -4.94 8.35
CA THR A 10 6.61 -4.54 7.04
C THR A 10 7.50 -5.63 6.47
N LEU A 11 7.28 -5.95 5.19
CA LEU A 11 8.20 -6.74 4.41
C LEU A 11 9.38 -5.87 4.00
N ARG A 12 10.55 -6.13 4.57
CA ARG A 12 11.79 -5.55 4.06
C ARG A 12 12.30 -6.38 2.89
N THR A 13 12.29 -5.80 1.71
CA THR A 13 13.05 -6.33 0.59
C THR A 13 14.43 -5.69 0.60
N PHE A 14 15.47 -6.53 0.70
CA PHE A 14 16.85 -6.05 0.59
C PHE A 14 17.19 -5.84 -0.88
N HIS A 15 17.36 -4.59 -1.28
CA HIS A 15 17.89 -4.26 -2.60
C HIS A 15 19.37 -3.86 -2.48
N ALA A 16 20.18 -4.35 -3.41
CA ALA A 16 21.54 -3.86 -3.58
C ALA A 16 21.52 -2.34 -3.85
N GLY A 17 22.40 -1.57 -3.22
CA GLY A 17 22.33 -0.11 -3.13
C GLY A 17 22.23 0.68 -4.45
N GLY A 18 22.58 0.08 -5.62
CA GLY A 18 22.42 0.72 -6.93
C GLY A 18 20.99 0.67 -7.51
N VAL A 19 20.15 -0.20 -6.98
CA VAL A 19 18.74 -0.35 -7.42
C VAL A 19 17.81 0.59 -6.65
N ALA A 20 18.19 0.98 -5.45
CA ALA A 20 17.38 1.84 -4.57
C ALA A 20 17.09 3.23 -5.17
N GLY A 21 18.06 3.84 -5.85
CA GLY A 21 17.88 5.15 -6.50
C GLY A 21 16.87 5.13 -7.64
N ASN A 22 16.91 4.07 -8.47
CA ASN A 22 15.97 3.92 -9.59
C ASN A 22 14.56 3.55 -9.10
N ALA A 23 14.44 2.75 -8.04
CA ALA A 23 13.16 2.41 -7.46
C ALA A 23 12.47 3.65 -6.88
N ALA A 24 13.20 4.52 -6.18
CA ALA A 24 12.67 5.76 -5.63
C ALA A 24 12.24 6.75 -6.74
N ALA A 25 12.98 6.84 -7.84
CA ALA A 25 12.63 7.69 -8.97
C ALA A 25 11.35 7.24 -9.69
N ASN A 26 11.05 5.94 -9.66
CA ASN A 26 9.86 5.36 -10.31
C ASN A 26 8.68 5.15 -9.35
N ALA A 27 8.76 5.63 -8.13
CA ALA A 27 7.73 5.44 -7.10
C ALA A 27 6.58 6.48 -7.18
N ALA A 28 6.35 7.04 -8.35
CA ALA A 28 5.28 8.00 -8.60
C ALA A 28 4.74 7.89 -10.03
N ILE A 29 3.46 8.21 -10.18
CA ILE A 29 2.83 8.45 -11.48
C ILE A 29 2.71 9.96 -11.66
N VAL A 30 3.30 10.48 -12.72
CA VAL A 30 3.35 11.90 -13.02
C VAL A 30 2.71 12.15 -14.38
N ALA A 31 1.89 13.18 -14.48
CA ALA A 31 1.30 13.60 -15.75
C ALA A 31 2.37 14.15 -16.70
N LYS A 32 2.45 13.60 -17.91
CA LYS A 32 3.41 14.05 -18.94
C LYS A 32 2.93 15.24 -19.74
N ASN A 33 1.63 15.45 -19.76
CA ASN A 33 0.97 16.54 -20.47
C ASN A 33 -0.24 17.02 -19.67
N ASP A 34 -0.76 18.17 -20.01
CA ASP A 34 -2.06 18.63 -19.52
C ASP A 34 -3.14 17.68 -20.07
N CYS A 35 -3.88 17.04 -19.18
CA CYS A 35 -4.86 16.03 -19.57
C CYS A 35 -5.94 15.84 -18.48
N LYS A 36 -6.96 15.09 -18.83
CA LYS A 36 -7.95 14.58 -17.88
C LYS A 36 -7.55 13.18 -17.46
N ILE A 37 -7.75 12.85 -16.19
CA ILE A 37 -7.48 11.51 -15.69
C ILE A 37 -8.78 10.75 -15.44
N GLU A 38 -8.75 9.47 -15.77
CA GLU A 38 -9.82 8.51 -15.51
C GLU A 38 -9.22 7.27 -14.84
N PHE A 39 -9.93 6.71 -13.88
CA PHE A 39 -9.52 5.50 -13.19
C PHE A 39 -10.45 4.35 -13.50
N ASP A 40 -9.87 3.17 -13.73
CA ASP A 40 -10.59 1.90 -13.84
C ASP A 40 -10.23 0.99 -12.67
N GLU A 41 -11.17 0.14 -12.28
CA GLU A 41 -11.04 -0.85 -11.20
C GLU A 41 -10.47 -0.26 -9.90
N LEU A 42 -10.78 1.01 -9.64
CA LEU A 42 -10.26 1.74 -8.49
C LEU A 42 -11.16 1.56 -7.26
N ARG A 43 -10.56 1.08 -6.17
CA ARG A 43 -11.14 1.18 -4.83
C ARG A 43 -10.14 1.88 -3.92
N THR A 44 -10.62 2.79 -3.11
CA THR A 44 -9.78 3.60 -2.21
C THR A 44 -10.40 3.71 -0.83
N VAL A 45 -9.56 4.03 0.14
CA VAL A 45 -9.96 4.46 1.47
C VAL A 45 -9.37 5.84 1.77
N PRO A 46 -10.07 6.67 2.58
CA PRO A 46 -9.51 7.95 3.01
C PRO A 46 -8.20 7.76 3.77
N PHE A 47 -7.22 8.59 3.47
CA PHE A 47 -5.90 8.54 4.10
C PHE A 47 -5.34 9.95 4.25
N VAL A 48 -4.52 10.16 5.27
CA VAL A 48 -3.76 11.40 5.46
C VAL A 48 -2.28 11.07 5.25
N ASP A 49 -1.71 11.63 4.20
CA ASP A 49 -0.29 11.50 3.93
C ASP A 49 0.48 12.56 4.73
N ASP A 50 1.29 12.10 5.67
CA ASP A 50 2.13 12.92 6.53
C ASP A 50 3.61 12.94 6.09
N ASN A 51 3.87 12.37 4.93
CA ASN A 51 5.22 12.36 4.38
C ASN A 51 5.79 13.73 4.23
N ASP A 52 6.42 14.47 4.20
CA ASP A 52 6.90 15.85 4.05
C ASP A 52 6.43 16.83 5.17
N GLY A 53 5.84 16.33 6.25
CA GLY A 53 5.40 17.17 7.38
C GLY A 53 4.18 18.04 7.08
N MET A 54 3.54 17.85 5.93
CA MET A 54 2.26 18.45 5.58
C MET A 54 1.20 17.36 5.52
N ASN A 55 0.23 17.45 6.41
CA ASN A 55 -0.90 16.52 6.41
C ASN A 55 -1.77 16.78 5.16
N VAL A 56 -1.59 15.99 4.13
CA VAL A 56 -2.37 16.07 2.90
C VAL A 56 -3.44 14.99 2.91
N GLU A 57 -4.70 15.39 2.86
CA GLU A 57 -5.80 14.45 2.67
C GLU A 57 -5.73 13.86 1.27
N CYS A 58 -5.65 12.55 1.20
CA CYS A 58 -5.60 11.81 -0.06
C CYS A 58 -6.40 10.50 0.05
N GLN A 59 -6.39 9.71 -1.02
CA GLN A 59 -7.00 8.39 -1.05
C GLN A 59 -5.92 7.32 -1.18
N MET A 60 -6.02 6.26 -0.39
CA MET A 60 -5.11 5.13 -0.51
C MET A 60 -5.75 4.01 -1.33
N VAL A 61 -5.03 3.53 -2.33
CA VAL A 61 -5.50 2.48 -3.23
C VAL A 61 -5.52 1.13 -2.54
N VAL A 62 -6.69 0.49 -2.52
CA VAL A 62 -6.89 -0.85 -1.94
C VAL A 62 -7.29 -1.90 -2.98
N SER A 63 -7.32 -1.54 -4.25
CA SER A 63 -7.51 -2.47 -5.36
C SER A 63 -6.18 -2.89 -5.98
N ARG A 64 -6.14 -4.09 -6.53
CA ARG A 64 -4.92 -4.67 -7.13
C ARG A 64 -4.82 -4.46 -8.63
N LEU A 65 -5.95 -4.12 -9.27
CA LEU A 65 -6.07 -3.96 -10.72
C LEU A 65 -6.37 -2.51 -11.13
N ALA A 66 -6.09 -1.55 -10.24
CA ALA A 66 -6.34 -0.15 -10.53
C ALA A 66 -5.46 0.35 -11.66
N GLU A 67 -6.07 1.06 -12.59
CA GLU A 67 -5.41 1.68 -13.73
C GLU A 67 -5.82 3.15 -13.83
N VAL A 68 -4.86 4.03 -14.12
CA VAL A 68 -5.12 5.42 -14.47
C VAL A 68 -4.93 5.60 -15.98
N ARG A 69 -5.92 6.22 -16.62
CA ARG A 69 -5.84 6.63 -18.02
C ARG A 69 -5.71 8.13 -18.10
N PHE A 70 -4.80 8.58 -18.97
CA PHE A 70 -4.61 9.97 -19.29
C PHE A 70 -5.33 10.26 -20.62
N VAL A 71 -6.31 11.13 -20.58
CA VAL A 71 -7.24 11.37 -21.68
C VAL A 71 -7.11 12.82 -22.14
N ASP A 72 -7.09 13.02 -23.45
CA ASP A 72 -7.15 14.37 -24.02
C ASP A 72 -8.50 15.02 -23.67
N PRO A 73 -8.50 16.16 -22.94
CA PRO A 73 -9.75 16.79 -22.51
C PRO A 73 -10.61 17.32 -23.70
N ASN A 74 -10.04 17.51 -24.86
CA ASN A 74 -10.73 18.04 -26.04
C ASN A 74 -11.33 16.94 -26.90
N THR A 75 -10.60 15.83 -27.08
CA THR A 75 -11.00 14.74 -27.99
C THR A 75 -11.58 13.53 -27.27
N GLY A 76 -11.32 13.38 -25.97
CA GLY A 76 -11.69 12.21 -25.20
C GLY A 76 -10.88 10.94 -25.51
N ILE A 77 -9.79 11.09 -26.27
CA ILE A 77 -8.92 9.98 -26.65
C ILE A 77 -7.91 9.69 -25.54
N ALA A 78 -7.76 8.43 -25.18
CA ALA A 78 -6.74 8.01 -24.23
C ALA A 78 -5.34 8.16 -24.83
N LEU A 79 -4.50 8.97 -24.18
CA LEU A 79 -3.11 9.22 -24.59
C LEU A 79 -2.16 8.14 -24.06
N SER A 80 -2.40 7.69 -22.85
CA SER A 80 -1.63 6.64 -22.19
C SER A 80 -2.39 6.09 -21.00
N SER A 81 -1.95 4.95 -20.49
CA SER A 81 -2.43 4.37 -19.23
C SER A 81 -1.29 3.79 -18.43
N GLN A 82 -1.48 3.70 -17.11
CA GLN A 82 -0.53 3.10 -16.18
C GLN A 82 -1.26 2.39 -15.06
N ASN A 83 -0.72 1.27 -14.61
CA ASN A 83 -1.23 0.60 -13.43
C ASN A 83 -0.89 1.39 -12.17
N VAL A 84 -1.84 1.48 -11.26
CA VAL A 84 -1.66 2.12 -9.96
C VAL A 84 -1.44 1.02 -8.92
N PRO A 85 -0.26 0.96 -8.29
CA PRO A 85 0.02 -0.08 -7.31
C PRO A 85 -0.89 -0.03 -6.10
N TYR A 86 -1.21 -1.20 -5.54
CA TYR A 86 -1.85 -1.31 -4.23
C TYR A 86 -1.03 -0.56 -3.16
N GLY A 87 -1.71 0.19 -2.29
CA GLY A 87 -1.05 0.97 -1.25
C GLY A 87 -0.54 2.35 -1.71
N SER A 88 -0.82 2.75 -2.96
CA SER A 88 -0.48 4.09 -3.45
C SER A 88 -1.36 5.17 -2.83
N SER A 89 -0.78 6.33 -2.55
CA SER A 89 -1.51 7.55 -2.22
C SER A 89 -1.93 8.27 -3.49
N LEU A 90 -3.23 8.52 -3.66
CA LEU A 90 -3.80 9.27 -4.79
C LEU A 90 -4.16 10.68 -4.37
N TYR A 91 -3.73 11.66 -5.15
CA TYR A 91 -3.95 13.08 -4.87
C TYR A 91 -5.05 13.71 -5.72
N PHE A 92 -5.53 13.00 -6.74
CA PHE A 92 -6.58 13.45 -7.66
C PHE A 92 -7.72 12.46 -7.74
N LYS A 93 -8.87 12.92 -8.21
CA LYS A 93 -10.09 12.12 -8.37
C LYS A 93 -10.35 11.78 -9.82
N HIS A 94 -11.18 10.77 -10.05
CA HIS A 94 -11.67 10.42 -11.38
C HIS A 94 -12.33 11.65 -12.05
N GLY A 95 -11.87 11.97 -13.24
CA GLY A 95 -12.36 13.08 -14.02
C GLY A 95 -11.67 14.41 -13.79
N ASP A 96 -10.70 14.49 -12.89
CA ASP A 96 -9.94 15.71 -12.66
C ASP A 96 -9.06 16.04 -13.87
N VAL A 97 -8.91 17.34 -14.13
CA VAL A 97 -7.95 17.86 -15.12
C VAL A 97 -6.64 18.15 -14.40
N VAL A 98 -5.57 17.58 -14.90
CA VAL A 98 -4.22 17.72 -14.35
C VAL A 98 -3.31 18.41 -15.35
N LYS A 99 -2.28 19.04 -14.84
CA LYS A 99 -1.24 19.69 -15.63
C LYS A 99 -0.02 18.79 -15.77
N LYS A 100 0.80 19.11 -16.74
CA LYS A 100 2.12 18.49 -16.87
C LYS A 100 2.88 18.59 -15.54
N ASP A 101 3.54 17.50 -15.17
CA ASP A 101 4.34 17.35 -13.97
C ASP A 101 3.54 17.24 -12.64
N ASP A 102 2.21 17.24 -12.69
CA ASP A 102 1.40 16.92 -11.53
C ASP A 102 1.60 15.44 -11.10
N VAL A 103 1.81 15.22 -9.82
CA VAL A 103 1.95 13.88 -9.23
C VAL A 103 0.56 13.33 -8.95
N ILE A 104 0.17 12.29 -9.69
CA ILE A 104 -1.15 11.66 -9.59
C ILE A 104 -1.19 10.67 -8.44
N ALA A 105 -0.16 9.84 -8.34
CA ALA A 105 -0.03 8.82 -7.32
C ALA A 105 1.42 8.69 -6.87
N ARG A 106 1.61 8.28 -5.61
CA ARG A 106 2.92 8.01 -5.04
C ARG A 106 2.84 6.79 -4.14
N TRP A 107 3.87 5.98 -4.09
CA TRP A 107 3.97 4.81 -3.21
C TRP A 107 5.38 4.67 -2.66
N ASP A 108 5.51 3.88 -1.62
CA ASP A 108 6.82 3.50 -1.08
C ASP A 108 7.34 2.25 -1.82
N PRO A 109 8.43 2.34 -2.57
CA PRO A 109 8.96 1.20 -3.31
C PRO A 109 9.69 0.18 -2.41
N PHE A 110 9.95 0.53 -1.15
CA PHE A 110 10.71 -0.30 -0.21
C PHE A 110 9.83 -1.08 0.75
N ASN A 111 8.59 -0.65 0.94
CA ASN A 111 7.65 -1.27 1.86
C ASN A 111 6.37 -1.68 1.15
N ALA A 112 5.97 -2.94 1.33
CA ALA A 112 4.66 -3.41 0.94
C ALA A 112 3.72 -3.28 2.14
N VAL A 113 2.72 -2.42 2.03
CA VAL A 113 1.72 -2.22 3.08
C VAL A 113 0.51 -3.11 2.85
N ILE A 114 -0.12 -3.54 3.94
CA ILE A 114 -1.44 -4.16 3.93
C ILE A 114 -2.41 -3.17 4.55
N VAL A 115 -3.39 -2.74 3.77
CA VAL A 115 -4.33 -1.67 4.15
C VAL A 115 -5.68 -2.29 4.49
N SER A 116 -6.20 -1.97 5.68
CA SER A 116 -7.55 -2.37 6.06
C SER A 116 -8.59 -1.49 5.39
N GLU A 117 -9.59 -2.13 4.76
CA GLU A 117 -10.78 -1.46 4.23
C GLU A 117 -11.86 -1.25 5.31
N TYR A 118 -11.69 -1.84 6.48
CA TYR A 118 -12.67 -1.83 7.57
C TYR A 118 -12.07 -1.31 8.86
N ALA A 119 -12.90 -0.64 9.65
CA ALA A 119 -12.55 -0.27 11.01
C ALA A 119 -12.95 -1.40 11.98
N GLY A 120 -12.06 -1.77 12.87
CA GLY A 120 -12.29 -2.84 13.84
C GLY A 120 -11.04 -3.22 14.61
N LYS A 121 -11.10 -4.35 15.29
CA LYS A 121 -9.98 -4.93 16.03
C LYS A 121 -9.25 -5.94 15.17
N LEU A 122 -7.94 -5.97 15.29
CA LEU A 122 -7.10 -6.94 14.59
C LEU A 122 -7.04 -8.25 15.38
N ARG A 123 -7.24 -9.36 14.68
CA ARG A 123 -7.06 -10.72 15.21
C ARG A 123 -6.12 -11.48 14.28
N PHE A 124 -4.99 -11.92 14.82
CA PHE A 124 -4.01 -12.69 14.08
C PHE A 124 -4.32 -14.19 14.18
N ASN A 125 -4.27 -14.88 13.05
CA ASN A 125 -4.47 -16.32 12.96
C ASN A 125 -3.18 -16.97 12.46
N SER A 126 -2.82 -18.10 13.08
CA SER A 126 -1.63 -18.88 12.70
C SER A 126 -0.32 -18.08 12.73
N VAL A 127 -0.27 -17.01 13.52
CA VAL A 127 0.94 -16.23 13.76
C VAL A 127 1.64 -16.79 14.99
N ILE A 128 2.59 -17.73 14.77
CA ILE A 128 3.26 -18.53 15.81
C ILE A 128 4.76 -18.27 15.74
N GLU A 129 5.33 -17.85 16.87
CA GLU A 129 6.76 -17.59 16.95
C GLU A 129 7.59 -18.85 16.69
N GLY A 130 8.63 -18.69 15.86
CA GLY A 130 9.49 -19.80 15.43
C GLY A 130 8.90 -20.70 14.35
N LYS A 131 7.64 -20.50 13.94
CA LYS A 131 6.98 -21.26 12.88
C LYS A 131 6.54 -20.41 11.70
N THR A 132 5.80 -19.33 11.97
CA THR A 132 5.28 -18.41 10.94
C THR A 132 5.82 -17.00 11.09
N PHE A 133 6.41 -16.67 12.22
CA PHE A 133 7.17 -15.42 12.37
C PHE A 133 8.36 -15.61 13.31
N ARG A 134 9.33 -14.72 13.21
CA ARG A 134 10.44 -14.57 14.14
C ARG A 134 10.56 -13.11 14.59
N ALA A 135 11.01 -12.91 15.79
CA ALA A 135 11.36 -11.59 16.29
C ALA A 135 12.86 -11.35 16.08
N GLU A 136 13.22 -10.24 15.46
CA GLU A 136 14.59 -9.78 15.29
C GLU A 136 14.75 -8.43 15.98
N THR A 137 15.79 -8.31 16.80
CA THR A 137 16.11 -7.04 17.45
C THR A 137 17.28 -6.42 16.72
N ASP A 138 17.10 -5.16 16.30
CA ASP A 138 18.17 -4.37 15.73
C ASP A 138 19.08 -3.89 16.86
N ASP A 139 20.29 -4.37 16.88
CA ASP A 139 21.30 -4.04 17.92
C ASP A 139 21.67 -2.55 17.93
N THR A 140 21.45 -1.85 16.82
CA THR A 140 21.79 -0.43 16.69
C THR A 140 20.70 0.47 17.28
N THR A 141 19.43 0.14 17.05
CA THR A 141 18.28 0.94 17.47
C THR A 141 17.58 0.40 18.71
N GLY A 142 17.83 -0.87 19.07
CA GLY A 142 17.14 -1.59 20.14
C GLY A 142 15.69 -1.92 19.82
N LEU A 143 15.23 -1.66 18.59
CA LEU A 143 13.86 -1.96 18.16
C LEU A 143 13.72 -3.44 17.78
N THR A 144 12.63 -4.05 18.22
CA THR A 144 12.30 -5.43 17.87
C THR A 144 11.26 -5.43 16.76
N GLU A 145 11.59 -6.06 15.65
CA GLU A 145 10.70 -6.27 14.51
C GLU A 145 10.22 -7.73 14.48
N LYS A 146 8.97 -7.92 14.09
CA LYS A 146 8.39 -9.24 13.85
C LYS A 146 8.33 -9.49 12.35
N ILE A 147 9.01 -10.52 11.90
CA ILE A 147 9.15 -10.86 10.48
C ILE A 147 8.37 -12.13 10.21
N ILE A 148 7.42 -12.06 9.29
CA ILE A 148 6.71 -13.26 8.80
C ILE A 148 7.68 -14.11 8.01
N ILE A 149 7.69 -15.40 8.30
CA ILE A 149 8.54 -16.39 7.64
C ILE A 149 7.70 -17.51 7.05
N ASP A 150 8.22 -18.13 6.01
CA ASP A 150 7.59 -19.32 5.43
C ASP A 150 7.53 -20.46 6.43
N SER A 151 6.33 -21.00 6.64
CA SER A 151 6.16 -22.17 7.46
C SER A 151 6.45 -23.45 6.67
N LYS A 152 7.16 -24.38 7.30
CA LYS A 152 7.32 -25.74 6.77
C LYS A 152 6.00 -26.52 6.77
N ASP A 153 5.06 -26.12 7.61
CA ASP A 153 3.72 -26.68 7.67
C ASP A 153 2.77 -25.86 6.80
N ARG A 154 2.37 -26.43 5.66
CA ARG A 154 1.47 -25.80 4.69
C ARG A 154 0.06 -25.53 5.24
N ALA A 155 -0.32 -26.16 6.36
CA ALA A 155 -1.58 -25.89 7.03
C ALA A 155 -1.56 -24.59 7.85
N LEU A 156 -0.37 -24.08 8.17
CA LEU A 156 -0.19 -22.84 8.92
C LEU A 156 -0.02 -21.66 7.96
N VAL A 157 -1.13 -21.04 7.61
CA VAL A 157 -1.12 -19.80 6.79
C VAL A 157 -1.40 -18.63 7.72
N PRO A 158 -0.40 -17.75 7.95
CA PRO A 158 -0.62 -16.58 8.81
C PRO A 158 -1.56 -15.58 8.13
N THR A 159 -2.56 -15.14 8.85
CA THR A 159 -3.55 -14.16 8.39
C THR A 159 -3.88 -13.16 9.49
N CYS A 160 -4.44 -12.03 9.08
CA CYS A 160 -4.97 -11.02 9.98
C CYS A 160 -6.44 -10.75 9.63
N ASP A 161 -7.32 -10.91 10.60
CA ASP A 161 -8.72 -10.55 10.47
C ASP A 161 -8.96 -9.18 11.08
N VAL A 162 -9.84 -8.41 10.45
CA VAL A 162 -10.46 -7.23 11.05
C VAL A 162 -11.82 -7.64 11.57
N VAL A 163 -12.02 -7.51 12.86
CA VAL A 163 -13.21 -7.98 13.59
C VAL A 163 -14.00 -6.77 14.10
N GLY A 164 -15.30 -6.74 13.83
CA GLY A 164 -16.21 -5.71 14.33
C GLY A 164 -16.50 -5.86 15.83
N ASP A 165 -17.21 -4.89 16.39
CA ASP A 165 -17.54 -4.86 17.82
C ASP A 165 -18.46 -6.01 18.26
N ASP A 166 -19.21 -6.60 17.34
CA ASP A 166 -20.07 -7.79 17.54
C ASP A 166 -19.32 -9.11 17.40
N GLY A 167 -18.03 -9.08 17.08
CA GLY A 167 -17.19 -10.27 16.88
C GLY A 167 -17.26 -10.83 15.46
N GLU A 168 -17.95 -10.16 14.54
CA GLU A 168 -18.01 -10.55 13.13
C GLU A 168 -16.71 -10.22 12.39
N VAL A 169 -16.23 -11.15 11.55
CA VAL A 169 -15.07 -10.93 10.69
C VAL A 169 -15.50 -10.07 9.50
N LEU A 170 -15.00 -8.84 9.44
CA LEU A 170 -15.28 -7.89 8.36
C LEU A 170 -14.40 -8.12 7.14
N GLY A 171 -13.16 -8.51 7.35
CA GLY A 171 -12.21 -8.81 6.28
C GLY A 171 -11.05 -9.64 6.79
N THR A 172 -10.45 -10.43 5.89
CA THR A 172 -9.27 -11.25 6.15
C THR A 172 -8.16 -10.87 5.19
N TYR A 173 -6.98 -10.62 5.74
CA TYR A 173 -5.79 -10.23 4.98
C TYR A 173 -4.69 -11.28 5.14
N TYR A 174 -4.13 -11.68 4.01
CA TYR A 174 -3.03 -12.66 3.96
C TYR A 174 -1.70 -11.93 3.94
N PHE A 175 -0.75 -12.46 4.69
CA PHE A 175 0.63 -12.01 4.58
C PHE A 175 1.28 -12.65 3.34
N PRO A 176 2.03 -11.88 2.56
CA PRO A 176 2.70 -12.37 1.35
C PRO A 176 3.83 -13.34 1.66
#